data_395c9faa32c60e55850dbf5f3ed59809
#
_entry.id   395c9faa32c60e55850dbf5f3ed59809
#
_cell.length_a   1.000
_cell.length_b   1.000
_cell.length_c   1.000
_cell.angle_alpha   90.00
_cell.angle_beta   90.00
_cell.angle_gamma   90.00
#
_symmetry.space_group_name_H-M   'P 1'
#
loop_
_entity.id
_entity.type
_entity.pdbx_description
1 polymer ?
#
loop_
_entity_poly.entity_id
_entity_poly.type
_entity_poly.pdbx_seq_one_letter_code
_entity_poly.pdbx_strand_id
1 'polypeptide(L)'
;MAGRIESDYQLELPLLDLFAWADDAATRPQLQMARVVGLANVRGVPCDQYVYRQDGMDWQVWIQRGAQALPRRLVVTSTHDNARPQVVEEYDWTINPPIAANAFDFRPPPGAISVPLARVKEIAVPARR
;
A
#
# COMPACT_ATOMS: atom_id res chain seq x y z
N MET A 1 -8.94 -10.11 -4.95
CA MET A 1 -8.89 -9.31 -6.21
C MET A 1 -7.58 -8.51 -6.33
N ALA A 2 -7.09 -7.89 -5.27
CA ALA A 2 -5.81 -7.15 -5.26
C ALA A 2 -4.61 -7.98 -5.70
N GLY A 3 -4.39 -9.17 -5.16
CA GLY A 3 -3.26 -10.02 -5.49
C GLY A 3 -3.13 -10.43 -6.97
N ARG A 4 -4.23 -10.38 -7.76
CA ARG A 4 -4.16 -10.60 -9.21
C ARG A 4 -3.64 -9.38 -9.96
N ILE A 5 -3.93 -8.18 -9.46
CA ILE A 5 -3.40 -6.94 -10.06
C ILE A 5 -1.89 -6.87 -9.83
N GLU A 6 -1.43 -7.17 -8.63
CA GLU A 6 -0.01 -7.21 -8.30
C GLU A 6 0.75 -8.25 -9.13
N SER A 7 0.24 -9.48 -9.20
CA SER A 7 0.91 -10.57 -9.93
C SER A 7 0.91 -10.38 -11.45
N ASP A 8 -0.17 -9.84 -12.02
CA ASP A 8 -0.34 -9.73 -13.46
C ASP A 8 0.29 -8.45 -14.03
N TYR A 9 0.32 -7.37 -13.24
CA TYR A 9 0.74 -6.05 -13.70
C TYR A 9 1.91 -5.44 -12.91
N GLN A 10 2.40 -6.13 -11.86
CA GLN A 10 3.45 -5.63 -10.94
C GLN A 10 3.12 -4.26 -10.33
N LEU A 11 1.85 -4.05 -10.02
CA LEU A 11 1.38 -2.86 -9.32
C LEU A 11 1.33 -3.17 -7.83
N GLU A 12 2.21 -2.55 -7.05
CA GLU A 12 2.22 -2.67 -5.60
C GLU A 12 1.18 -1.74 -4.98
N LEU A 13 0.34 -2.27 -4.09
CA LEU A 13 -0.71 -1.56 -3.39
C LEU A 13 -0.58 -1.80 -1.87
N PRO A 14 0.45 -1.25 -1.23
CA PRO A 14 0.84 -1.62 0.15
C PRO A 14 -0.27 -1.46 1.19
N LEU A 15 -1.17 -0.48 1.02
CA LEU A 15 -2.29 -0.30 1.93
C LEU A 15 -3.30 -1.44 1.87
N LEU A 16 -3.51 -2.04 0.70
CA LEU A 16 -4.46 -3.15 0.54
C LEU A 16 -4.00 -4.39 1.28
N ASP A 17 -2.71 -4.61 1.39
CA ASP A 17 -2.15 -5.73 2.15
C ASP A 17 -2.49 -5.65 3.64
N LEU A 18 -2.46 -4.45 4.23
CA LEU A 18 -2.85 -4.25 5.63
C LEU A 18 -4.29 -4.68 5.89
N PHE A 19 -5.20 -4.41 4.95
CA PHE A 19 -6.59 -4.85 5.06
C PHE A 19 -6.73 -6.36 4.84
N ALA A 20 -6.01 -6.93 3.85
CA ALA A 20 -6.02 -8.37 3.60
C ALA A 20 -5.54 -9.17 4.83
N TRP A 21 -4.51 -8.69 5.53
CA TRP A 21 -4.00 -9.33 6.74
C TRP A 21 -4.96 -9.25 7.93
N ALA A 22 -5.86 -8.27 7.95
CA ALA A 22 -6.90 -8.18 8.97
C ALA A 22 -7.97 -9.26 8.77
N ASP A 23 -8.31 -9.54 7.51
CA ASP A 23 -9.38 -10.48 7.16
C ASP A 23 -8.93 -11.95 7.24
N ASP A 24 -7.69 -12.25 6.86
CA ASP A 24 -7.17 -13.62 6.81
C ASP A 24 -5.78 -13.73 7.45
N ALA A 25 -5.73 -14.40 8.60
CA ALA A 25 -4.49 -14.64 9.32
C ALA A 25 -3.46 -15.47 8.52
N ALA A 26 -3.91 -16.29 7.56
CA ALA A 26 -3.02 -17.10 6.72
C ALA A 26 -2.25 -16.24 5.68
N THR A 27 -2.76 -15.05 5.36
CA THR A 27 -2.10 -14.11 4.44
C THR A 27 -1.06 -13.21 5.13
N ARG A 28 -0.99 -13.25 6.47
CA ARG A 28 -0.06 -12.42 7.23
C ARG A 28 1.38 -12.81 6.96
N PRO A 29 2.27 -11.83 6.73
CA PRO A 29 3.68 -12.13 6.52
C PRO A 29 4.31 -12.70 7.79
N GLN A 30 5.32 -13.54 7.62
CA GLN A 30 6.15 -14.00 8.73
C GLN A 30 7.05 -12.87 9.20
N LEU A 31 6.71 -12.27 10.34
CA LEU A 31 7.47 -11.16 10.89
C LEU A 31 8.72 -11.67 11.62
N GLN A 32 9.87 -11.07 11.29
CA GLN A 32 11.14 -11.26 11.99
C GLN A 32 11.23 -10.34 13.21
N MET A 33 10.58 -9.18 13.15
CA MET A 33 10.54 -8.19 14.21
C MET A 33 9.22 -7.41 14.17
N ALA A 34 8.66 -7.17 15.35
CA ALA A 34 7.55 -6.24 15.55
C ALA A 34 7.83 -5.41 16.81
N ARG A 35 7.74 -4.08 16.71
CA ARG A 35 7.97 -3.17 17.84
C ARG A 35 7.00 -2.01 17.83
N VAL A 36 6.59 -1.61 19.04
CA VAL A 36 5.97 -0.31 19.29
C VAL A 36 7.08 0.71 19.51
N VAL A 37 7.10 1.78 18.72
CA VAL A 37 8.07 2.87 18.89
C VAL A 37 7.58 3.86 19.92
N GLY A 38 6.28 4.17 19.91
CA GLY A 38 5.64 5.09 20.85
C GLY A 38 4.73 6.10 20.16
N LEU A 39 4.50 7.20 20.88
CA LEU A 39 3.66 8.29 20.39
C LEU A 39 4.35 9.10 19.31
N ALA A 40 3.60 9.40 18.26
CA ALA A 40 4.01 10.25 17.16
C ALA A 40 2.85 11.17 16.74
N ASN A 41 3.14 12.17 15.92
CA ASN A 41 2.13 13.03 15.33
C ASN A 41 2.25 12.99 13.82
N VAL A 42 1.14 12.74 13.14
CA VAL A 42 1.05 12.80 11.68
C VAL A 42 0.06 13.89 11.30
N ARG A 43 0.55 15.00 10.78
CA ARG A 43 -0.25 16.16 10.34
C ARG A 43 -1.25 16.64 11.42
N GLY A 44 -0.81 16.72 12.68
CA GLY A 44 -1.63 17.14 13.80
C GLY A 44 -2.44 16.03 14.47
N VAL A 45 -2.45 14.81 13.93
CA VAL A 45 -3.18 13.68 14.49
C VAL A 45 -2.27 12.83 15.37
N PRO A 46 -2.61 12.60 16.66
CA PRO A 46 -1.87 11.70 17.54
C PRO A 46 -1.97 10.26 17.06
N CYS A 47 -0.82 9.60 16.93
CA CYS A 47 -0.70 8.23 16.44
C CYS A 47 0.20 7.40 17.34
N ASP A 48 -0.01 6.09 17.36
CA ASP A 48 0.97 5.13 17.82
C ASP A 48 1.77 4.64 16.60
N GLN A 49 3.11 4.68 16.70
CA GLN A 49 4.01 4.22 15.65
C GLN A 49 4.46 2.79 15.92
N TYR A 50 4.37 1.96 14.89
CA TYR A 50 4.80 0.56 14.87
C TYR A 50 5.84 0.35 13.79
N VAL A 51 6.80 -0.52 14.06
CA VAL A 51 7.87 -0.91 13.13
C VAL A 51 7.90 -2.41 13.00
N TYR A 52 8.05 -2.89 11.78
CA TYR A 52 8.06 -4.30 11.44
C TYR A 52 9.21 -4.62 10.49
N ARG A 53 9.71 -5.83 10.60
CA ARG A 53 10.66 -6.43 9.66
C ARG A 53 10.16 -7.77 9.20
N GLN A 54 10.22 -8.01 7.92
CA GLN A 54 10.00 -9.29 7.28
C GLN A 54 11.06 -9.53 6.21
N ASP A 55 11.04 -10.68 5.56
CA ASP A 55 11.98 -10.95 4.49
C ASP A 55 11.81 -9.94 3.35
N GLY A 56 12.94 -9.34 2.95
CA GLY A 56 12.99 -8.37 1.87
C GLY A 56 12.41 -6.99 2.15
N MET A 57 11.85 -6.73 3.36
CA MET A 57 11.10 -5.51 3.61
C MET A 57 11.15 -5.08 5.08
N ASP A 58 11.42 -3.81 5.30
CA ASP A 58 11.15 -3.10 6.55
C ASP A 58 9.96 -2.16 6.32
N TRP A 59 9.01 -2.10 7.26
CA TRP A 59 7.89 -1.18 7.15
C TRP A 59 7.46 -0.59 8.48
N GLN A 60 6.85 0.58 8.43
CA GLN A 60 6.38 1.33 9.57
C GLN A 60 4.98 1.83 9.31
N VAL A 61 4.13 1.79 10.32
CA VAL A 61 2.78 2.31 10.24
C VAL A 61 2.47 3.20 11.45
N TRP A 62 1.78 4.29 11.19
CA TRP A 62 1.25 5.21 12.21
C TRP A 62 -0.26 5.05 12.26
N ILE A 63 -0.75 4.54 13.37
CA ILE A 63 -2.18 4.30 13.59
C ILE A 63 -2.73 5.40 14.47
N GLN A 64 -3.77 6.08 13.99
CA GLN A 64 -4.48 7.11 14.75
C GLN A 64 -4.98 6.54 16.06
N ARG A 65 -4.78 7.30 17.16
CA ARG A 65 -5.35 6.96 18.47
C ARG A 65 -6.83 7.34 18.55
N GLY A 66 -7.58 6.59 19.35
CA GLY A 66 -9.00 6.81 19.60
C GLY A 66 -9.88 5.67 19.10
N ALA A 67 -11.19 5.94 19.01
CA ALA A 67 -12.18 4.93 18.65
C ALA A 67 -12.03 4.36 17.21
N GLN A 68 -11.44 5.14 16.33
CA GLN A 68 -11.19 4.76 14.94
C GLN A 68 -9.68 4.63 14.73
N ALA A 69 -9.16 3.41 14.85
CA ALA A 69 -7.75 3.10 14.68
C ALA A 69 -7.37 2.99 13.18
N LEU A 70 -7.35 4.13 12.48
CA LEU A 70 -7.05 4.19 11.06
C LEU A 70 -5.55 4.47 10.80
N PRO A 71 -4.93 3.86 9.78
CA PRO A 71 -3.57 4.20 9.39
C PRO A 71 -3.54 5.64 8.86
N ARG A 72 -2.58 6.44 9.32
CA ARG A 72 -2.35 7.82 8.88
C ARG A 72 -1.12 7.94 8.01
N ARG A 73 -0.16 7.05 8.21
CA ARG A 73 1.06 7.00 7.42
C ARG A 73 1.57 5.58 7.34
N LEU A 74 2.08 5.21 6.18
CA LEU A 74 2.79 3.96 5.92
C LEU A 74 4.12 4.29 5.25
N VAL A 75 5.17 3.63 5.70
CA VAL A 75 6.50 3.69 5.08
C VAL A 75 6.95 2.27 4.84
N VAL A 76 7.26 1.95 3.60
CA VAL A 76 7.78 0.64 3.19
C VAL A 76 9.15 0.84 2.59
N THR A 77 10.13 0.08 3.06
CA THR A 77 11.52 0.12 2.59
C THR A 77 11.90 -1.27 2.09
N SER A 78 12.24 -1.39 0.81
CA SER A 78 12.80 -2.63 0.26
C SER A 78 14.18 -2.86 0.83
N THR A 79 14.47 -4.08 1.25
CA THR A 79 15.81 -4.49 1.73
C THR A 79 16.52 -5.43 0.73
N HIS A 80 15.87 -5.79 -0.37
CA HIS A 80 16.47 -6.56 -1.46
C HIS A 80 17.48 -5.75 -2.28
N ASP A 81 17.29 -4.43 -2.35
CA ASP A 81 18.16 -3.52 -3.08
C ASP A 81 19.06 -2.72 -2.12
N ASN A 82 20.35 -2.63 -2.44
CA ASN A 82 21.31 -1.83 -1.67
C ASN A 82 20.95 -0.33 -1.62
N ALA A 83 20.24 0.18 -2.65
CA ALA A 83 19.71 1.53 -2.67
C ALA A 83 18.56 1.74 -1.67
N ARG A 84 17.97 0.63 -1.15
CA ARG A 84 16.88 0.64 -0.18
C ARG A 84 15.74 1.60 -0.58
N PRO A 85 15.13 1.42 -1.77
CA PRO A 85 14.05 2.29 -2.21
C PRO A 85 12.92 2.28 -1.18
N GLN A 86 12.30 3.45 -1.01
CA GLN A 86 11.28 3.67 -0.01
C GLN A 86 10.01 4.25 -0.64
N VAL A 87 8.87 3.70 -0.25
CA VAL A 87 7.55 4.25 -0.53
C VAL A 87 7.02 4.87 0.76
N VAL A 88 6.51 6.10 0.68
CA VAL A 88 5.88 6.80 1.79
C VAL A 88 4.48 7.21 1.37
N GLU A 89 3.48 6.77 2.12
CA GLU A 89 2.09 7.11 1.89
C GLU A 89 1.50 7.78 3.13
N GLU A 90 0.71 8.83 2.93
CA GLU A 90 -0.06 9.48 3.98
C GLU A 90 -1.55 9.46 3.62
N TYR A 91 -2.41 9.23 4.61
CA TYR A 91 -3.83 8.99 4.41
C TYR A 91 -4.68 10.00 5.16
N ASP A 92 -5.62 10.59 4.43
CA ASP A 92 -6.75 11.34 4.99
C ASP A 92 -8.03 10.52 4.80
N TRP A 93 -8.79 10.34 5.87
CA TRP A 93 -9.96 9.48 5.89
C TRP A 93 -11.24 10.28 6.00
N THR A 94 -12.19 9.96 5.14
CA THR A 94 -13.60 10.33 5.29
C THR A 94 -14.39 9.03 5.48
N ILE A 95 -14.97 8.86 6.67
CA ILE A 95 -15.67 7.63 7.03
C ILE A 95 -17.11 7.67 6.54
N ASN A 96 -17.51 6.63 5.81
CA ASN A 96 -18.86 6.46 5.26
C ASN A 96 -19.38 7.70 4.51
N PRO A 97 -18.61 8.33 3.60
CA PRO A 97 -19.11 9.46 2.86
C PRO A 97 -20.29 9.04 1.98
N PRO A 98 -21.24 9.92 1.71
CA PRO A 98 -22.24 9.66 0.68
C PRO A 98 -21.54 9.54 -0.67
N ILE A 99 -21.64 8.39 -1.33
CA ILE A 99 -21.05 8.15 -2.64
C ILE A 99 -22.14 8.26 -3.69
N ALA A 100 -21.99 9.20 -4.63
CA ALA A 100 -22.91 9.34 -5.74
C ALA A 100 -22.88 8.07 -6.63
N ALA A 101 -24.03 7.71 -7.25
CA ALA A 101 -24.12 6.52 -8.07
C ALA A 101 -23.13 6.49 -9.25
N ASN A 102 -22.71 7.66 -9.72
CA ASN A 102 -21.76 7.84 -10.82
C ASN A 102 -20.32 8.14 -10.37
N ALA A 103 -20.00 7.98 -9.08
CA ALA A 103 -18.67 8.31 -8.54
C ALA A 103 -17.51 7.52 -9.19
N PHE A 104 -17.83 6.35 -9.75
CA PHE A 104 -16.87 5.46 -10.43
C PHE A 104 -17.00 5.47 -11.95
N ASP A 105 -17.84 6.34 -12.51
CA ASP A 105 -18.00 6.49 -13.96
C ASP A 105 -16.82 7.30 -14.51
N PHE A 106 -15.83 6.60 -15.04
CA PHE A 106 -14.71 7.25 -15.69
C PHE A 106 -15.06 7.68 -17.11
N ARG A 107 -14.91 8.96 -17.41
CA ARG A 107 -15.00 9.52 -18.76
C ARG A 107 -13.63 10.08 -19.16
N PRO A 108 -12.97 9.48 -20.16
CA PRO A 108 -11.69 10.00 -20.61
C PRO A 108 -11.83 11.44 -21.12
N PRO A 109 -10.83 12.31 -20.84
CA PRO A 109 -10.84 13.67 -21.38
C PRO A 109 -10.74 13.66 -22.91
N PRO A 110 -11.16 14.76 -23.60
CA PRO A 110 -11.01 14.86 -25.03
C PRO A 110 -9.55 14.68 -25.46
N GLY A 111 -9.32 13.84 -26.47
CA GLY A 111 -7.97 13.53 -26.97
C GLY A 111 -7.23 12.41 -26.22
N ALA A 112 -7.84 11.81 -25.20
CA ALA A 112 -7.26 10.64 -24.56
C ALA A 112 -7.22 9.45 -25.53
N ILE A 113 -6.08 8.76 -25.56
CA ILE A 113 -5.88 7.57 -26.38
C ILE A 113 -6.00 6.35 -25.46
N SER A 114 -6.84 5.38 -25.86
CA SER A 114 -6.91 4.10 -25.15
C SER A 114 -5.66 3.29 -25.46
N VAL A 115 -4.96 2.87 -24.40
CA VAL A 115 -3.82 1.95 -24.51
C VAL A 115 -4.15 0.65 -23.81
N PRO A 116 -3.86 -0.52 -24.40
CA PRO A 116 -4.05 -1.79 -23.72
C PRO A 116 -3.06 -1.91 -22.56
N LEU A 117 -3.54 -2.36 -21.41
CA LEU A 117 -2.68 -2.73 -20.30
C LEU A 117 -2.17 -4.16 -20.55
N ALA A 118 -0.88 -4.29 -20.88
CA ALA A 118 -0.24 -5.58 -21.09
C ALA A 118 0.16 -6.21 -19.74
N ARG A 119 -0.02 -7.52 -19.59
CA ARG A 119 0.50 -8.26 -18.45
C ARG A 119 2.03 -8.36 -18.57
N VAL A 120 2.74 -8.27 -17.45
CA VAL A 120 4.21 -8.34 -17.45
C VAL A 120 4.74 -9.62 -18.09
N LYS A 121 4.03 -10.74 -17.95
CA LYS A 121 4.39 -12.04 -18.58
C LYS A 121 4.31 -12.02 -20.11
N GLU A 122 3.65 -11.03 -20.70
CA GLU A 122 3.48 -10.87 -22.15
C GLU A 122 4.51 -9.90 -22.73
N ILE A 123 5.27 -9.20 -21.88
CA ILE A 123 6.33 -8.28 -22.32
C ILE A 123 7.63 -9.08 -22.46
N ALA A 124 8.01 -9.37 -23.70
CA ALA A 124 9.34 -9.92 -23.97
C ALA A 124 10.39 -8.84 -23.70
N VAL A 125 11.11 -8.95 -22.58
CA VAL A 125 12.25 -8.08 -22.28
C VAL A 125 13.40 -8.51 -23.20
N PRO A 126 13.88 -7.65 -24.13
CA PRO A 126 15.03 -8.01 -24.96
C PRO A 126 16.24 -8.20 -24.03
N ALA A 127 16.94 -9.33 -24.19
CA ALA A 127 18.16 -9.61 -23.45
C ALA A 127 19.15 -8.45 -23.68
N ARG A 128 19.59 -7.81 -22.62
CA ARG A 128 20.70 -6.83 -22.71
C ARG A 128 21.95 -7.58 -23.16
N ARG A 129 22.48 -7.20 -24.32
CA ARG A 129 23.80 -7.62 -24.80
C ARG A 129 24.89 -6.88 -24.05
#